data_4f6ae9d88b57383e1f483829354c9d3f
#
_entry.id   4f6ae9d88b57383e1f483829354c9d3f
#
_cell.length_a   1.000
_cell.length_b   1.000
_cell.length_c   1.000
_cell.angle_alpha   90.00
_cell.angle_beta   90.00
_cell.angle_gamma   90.00
#
_symmetry.space_group_name_H-M   'P 1'
#
loop_
_entity.id
_entity.type
_entity.pdbx_description
1 polymer ?
#
loop_
_entity_poly.entity_id
_entity_poly.type
_entity_poly.pdbx_seq_one_letter_code
_entity_poly.pdbx_strand_id
1 'polypeptide(L)'
;MFPLVGFFLVVFVALAIVYDLSESRIPNWLVLVGVLGGTIFNTTKGFDQLLHSLLGLGFGVAILILPFALGWLGAGDVKLLGAVGSILGVSLVPRVFFYSVLLGGVCALGLVICRNKRLEAFTQLWLDLKLFFMSRGAVLPQAVSERHSNFPLGVAIGLGTLVAVYVDPDGEWAGF
;
A
#
# COMPACT_ATOMS: atom_id res chain seq x y z
N MET A 1 -19.94 -8.72 2.52
CA MET A 1 -19.59 -7.34 2.96
C MET A 1 -20.83 -6.46 2.98
N PHE A 2 -21.04 -5.62 4.00
CA PHE A 2 -22.19 -4.68 4.00
C PHE A 2 -22.01 -3.68 2.86
N PRO A 3 -23.06 -3.38 2.08
CA PRO A 3 -22.95 -2.51 0.90
C PRO A 3 -22.36 -1.11 1.22
N LEU A 4 -22.63 -0.60 2.42
CA LEU A 4 -22.10 0.68 2.89
C LEU A 4 -20.57 0.70 3.05
N VAL A 5 -19.98 -0.35 3.62
CA VAL A 5 -18.51 -0.44 3.80
C VAL A 5 -17.82 -0.62 2.47
N GLY A 6 -18.41 -1.42 1.56
CA GLY A 6 -17.90 -1.57 0.20
C GLY A 6 -17.92 -0.26 -0.59
N PHE A 7 -19.01 0.49 -0.51
CA PHE A 7 -19.13 1.80 -1.13
C PHE A 7 -18.11 2.79 -0.57
N PHE A 8 -17.99 2.86 0.77
CA PHE A 8 -16.99 3.70 1.43
C PHE A 8 -15.57 3.36 1.00
N LEU A 9 -15.23 2.07 0.94
CA LEU A 9 -13.92 1.61 0.48
C LEU A 9 -13.62 2.02 -0.95
N VAL A 10 -14.58 1.84 -1.87
CA VAL A 10 -14.41 2.21 -3.28
C VAL A 10 -14.18 3.71 -3.42
N VAL A 11 -14.97 4.54 -2.73
CA VAL A 11 -14.81 6.01 -2.75
C VAL A 11 -13.45 6.40 -2.14
N PHE A 12 -13.08 5.82 -1.00
CA PHE A 12 -11.81 6.07 -0.34
C PHE A 12 -10.62 5.74 -1.26
N VAL A 13 -10.63 4.56 -1.88
CA VAL A 13 -9.58 4.10 -2.79
C VAL A 13 -9.54 4.96 -4.04
N ALA A 14 -10.69 5.32 -4.63
CA ALA A 14 -10.74 6.19 -5.79
C ALA A 14 -10.13 7.57 -5.50
N LEU A 15 -10.45 8.17 -4.36
CA LEU A 15 -9.84 9.43 -3.93
C LEU A 15 -8.32 9.28 -3.71
N ALA A 16 -7.88 8.19 -3.08
CA ALA A 16 -6.45 7.93 -2.88
C ALA A 16 -5.70 7.84 -4.22
N ILE A 17 -6.27 7.14 -5.22
CA ILE A 17 -5.72 7.03 -6.57
C ILE A 17 -5.65 8.42 -7.25
N VAL A 18 -6.70 9.21 -7.14
CA VAL A 18 -6.73 10.56 -7.75
C VAL A 18 -5.65 11.46 -7.14
N TYR A 19 -5.50 11.46 -5.81
CA TYR A 19 -4.46 12.25 -5.14
C TYR A 19 -3.06 11.76 -5.47
N ASP A 20 -2.85 10.45 -5.54
CA ASP A 20 -1.55 9.87 -5.89
C ASP A 20 -1.14 10.23 -7.32
N LEU A 21 -2.07 10.21 -8.27
CA LEU A 21 -1.82 10.60 -9.67
C LEU A 21 -1.63 12.11 -9.84
N SER A 22 -2.35 12.95 -9.07
CA SER A 22 -2.34 14.39 -9.22
C SER A 22 -1.18 15.06 -8.49
N GLU A 23 -0.93 14.65 -7.25
CA GLU A 23 0.02 15.31 -6.36
C GLU A 23 1.21 14.41 -5.99
N SER A 24 1.18 13.12 -6.37
CA SER A 24 2.14 12.10 -5.94
C SER A 24 2.29 12.06 -4.40
N ARG A 25 1.23 12.44 -3.69
CA ARG A 25 1.17 12.48 -2.23
C ARG A 25 -0.24 12.18 -1.75
N ILE A 26 -0.34 11.33 -0.73
CA ILE A 26 -1.62 11.02 -0.10
C ILE A 26 -1.82 11.98 1.09
N PRO A 27 -2.87 12.82 1.08
CA PRO A 27 -3.09 13.78 2.15
C PRO A 27 -3.45 13.09 3.47
N ASN A 28 -2.92 13.60 4.58
CA ASN A 28 -3.11 12.99 5.90
C ASN A 28 -4.59 12.96 6.34
N TRP A 29 -5.40 13.96 5.91
CA TRP A 29 -6.82 13.99 6.23
C TRP A 29 -7.57 12.81 5.59
N LEU A 30 -7.20 12.41 4.36
CA LEU A 30 -7.80 11.26 3.68
C LEU A 30 -7.49 9.97 4.45
N VAL A 31 -6.23 9.80 4.86
CA VAL A 31 -5.82 8.65 5.69
C VAL A 31 -6.62 8.63 7.00
N LEU A 32 -6.76 9.78 7.66
CA LEU A 32 -7.53 9.90 8.89
C LEU A 32 -9.00 9.49 8.70
N VAL A 33 -9.63 9.96 7.62
CA VAL A 33 -11.01 9.57 7.26
C VAL A 33 -11.09 8.06 7.02
N GLY A 34 -10.12 7.46 6.33
CA GLY A 34 -10.06 6.01 6.12
C GLY A 34 -9.96 5.23 7.42
N VAL A 35 -9.04 5.63 8.30
CA VAL A 35 -8.83 4.97 9.61
C VAL A 35 -10.05 5.13 10.51
N LEU A 36 -10.57 6.34 10.67
CA LEU A 36 -11.74 6.59 11.51
C LEU A 36 -12.99 5.90 10.96
N GLY A 37 -13.23 6.00 9.66
CA GLY A 37 -14.36 5.32 9.01
C GLY A 37 -14.29 3.81 9.19
N GLY A 38 -13.14 3.20 8.90
CA GLY A 38 -12.92 1.77 9.09
C GLY A 38 -13.14 1.33 10.53
N THR A 39 -12.53 2.04 11.49
CA THR A 39 -12.67 1.74 12.91
C THR A 39 -14.12 1.89 13.38
N ILE A 40 -14.82 2.98 13.04
CA ILE A 40 -16.22 3.20 13.42
C ILE A 40 -17.12 2.10 12.84
N PHE A 41 -16.99 1.78 11.55
CA PHE A 41 -17.79 0.71 10.93
C PHE A 41 -17.56 -0.66 11.57
N ASN A 42 -16.33 -0.97 11.95
CA ASN A 42 -16.04 -2.25 12.58
C ASN A 42 -16.47 -2.27 14.07
N THR A 43 -16.42 -1.15 14.77
CA THR A 43 -16.93 -1.03 16.15
C THR A 43 -18.43 -1.34 16.23
N THR A 44 -19.23 -0.93 15.24
CA THR A 44 -20.67 -1.23 15.21
C THR A 44 -21.00 -2.72 15.09
N LYS A 45 -20.01 -3.54 14.67
CA LYS A 45 -20.15 -5.00 14.52
C LYS A 45 -19.72 -5.79 15.76
N GLY A 46 -19.15 -5.12 16.76
CA GLY A 46 -18.70 -5.75 17.99
C GLY A 46 -17.22 -5.52 18.29
N PHE A 47 -16.81 -5.90 19.51
CA PHE A 47 -15.46 -5.66 20.01
C PHE A 47 -14.40 -6.47 19.22
N ASP A 48 -14.72 -7.68 18.82
CA ASP A 48 -13.79 -8.51 18.03
C ASP A 48 -13.48 -7.87 16.69
N GLN A 49 -14.48 -7.29 16.03
CA GLN A 49 -14.27 -6.59 14.75
C GLN A 49 -13.46 -5.29 14.92
N LEU A 50 -13.61 -4.62 16.06
CA LEU A 50 -12.75 -3.48 16.41
C LEU A 50 -11.28 -3.92 16.53
N LEU A 51 -11.02 -5.03 17.24
CA LEU A 51 -9.66 -5.59 17.34
C LEU A 51 -9.10 -5.96 15.96
N HIS A 52 -9.89 -6.61 15.11
CA HIS A 52 -9.48 -6.92 13.73
C HIS A 52 -9.16 -5.67 12.91
N SER A 53 -9.90 -4.57 13.11
CA SER A 53 -9.63 -3.27 12.47
C SER A 53 -8.29 -2.69 12.93
N LEU A 54 -8.06 -2.64 14.25
CA LEU A 54 -6.82 -2.10 14.81
C LEU A 54 -5.59 -2.97 14.45
N LEU A 55 -5.74 -4.28 14.49
CA LEU A 55 -4.69 -5.21 14.04
C LEU A 55 -4.43 -5.05 12.55
N GLY A 56 -5.46 -4.86 11.73
CA GLY A 56 -5.33 -4.60 10.30
C GLY A 56 -4.56 -3.31 10.01
N LEU A 57 -4.86 -2.24 10.75
CA LEU A 57 -4.11 -0.99 10.68
C LEU A 57 -2.64 -1.21 11.04
N GLY A 58 -2.39 -1.83 12.19
CA GLY A 58 -1.02 -2.10 12.67
C GLY A 58 -0.23 -2.99 11.71
N PHE A 59 -0.85 -4.06 11.20
CA PHE A 59 -0.23 -4.99 10.27
C PHE A 59 0.04 -4.35 8.90
N GLY A 60 -0.89 -3.53 8.40
CA GLY A 60 -0.70 -2.79 7.15
C GLY A 60 0.48 -1.81 7.23
N VAL A 61 0.63 -1.12 8.35
CA VAL A 61 1.81 -0.26 8.60
C VAL A 61 3.07 -1.12 8.75
N ALA A 62 3.02 -2.21 9.52
CA ALA A 62 4.18 -3.04 9.82
C ALA A 62 4.80 -3.67 8.56
N ILE A 63 3.99 -4.15 7.62
CA ILE A 63 4.47 -4.73 6.35
C ILE A 63 5.32 -3.73 5.55
N LEU A 64 4.90 -2.47 5.51
CA LEU A 64 5.58 -1.44 4.70
C LEU A 64 6.61 -0.62 5.49
N ILE A 65 6.71 -0.78 6.80
CA ILE A 65 7.65 0.00 7.62
C ILE A 65 9.10 -0.28 7.25
N LEU A 66 9.42 -1.54 6.92
CA LEU A 66 10.76 -1.94 6.53
C LEU A 66 11.18 -1.32 5.18
N PRO A 67 10.46 -1.50 4.07
CA PRO A 67 10.80 -0.84 2.80
C PRO A 67 10.72 0.69 2.89
N PHE A 68 9.87 1.26 3.75
CA PHE A 68 9.86 2.69 4.05
C PHE A 68 11.15 3.14 4.76
N ALA A 69 11.60 2.42 5.78
CA ALA A 69 12.85 2.72 6.49
C ALA A 69 14.08 2.61 5.57
N LEU A 70 14.02 1.76 4.54
CA LEU A 70 15.04 1.63 3.50
C LEU A 70 14.95 2.73 2.43
N GLY A 71 13.96 3.64 2.52
CA GLY A 71 13.78 4.75 1.57
C GLY A 71 13.18 4.34 0.21
N TRP A 72 12.64 3.11 0.10
CA TRP A 72 12.06 2.62 -1.15
C TRP A 72 10.64 3.11 -1.39
N LEU A 73 9.91 3.44 -0.34
CA LEU A 73 8.51 3.84 -0.36
C LEU A 73 8.28 5.19 0.31
N GLY A 74 7.20 5.85 -0.10
CA GLY A 74 6.72 7.06 0.55
C GLY A 74 5.95 6.78 1.85
N ALA A 75 6.00 7.71 2.79
CA ALA A 75 5.19 7.63 4.02
C ALA A 75 3.66 7.59 3.74
N GLY A 76 3.23 8.11 2.58
CA GLY A 76 1.85 8.07 2.13
C GLY A 76 1.35 6.65 1.91
N ASP A 77 2.18 5.80 1.26
CA ASP A 77 1.83 4.42 0.93
C ASP A 77 1.66 3.56 2.19
N VAL A 78 2.55 3.76 3.17
CA VAL A 78 2.47 3.08 4.48
C VAL A 78 1.16 3.41 5.19
N LYS A 79 0.81 4.70 5.22
CA LYS A 79 -0.42 5.19 5.84
C LYS A 79 -1.66 4.69 5.08
N LEU A 80 -1.60 4.65 3.75
CA LEU A 80 -2.70 4.17 2.90
C LEU A 80 -2.99 2.69 3.17
N LEU A 81 -1.96 1.84 3.17
CA LEU A 81 -2.14 0.41 3.45
C LEU A 81 -2.65 0.19 4.89
N GLY A 82 -2.19 0.99 5.85
CA GLY A 82 -2.73 0.97 7.21
C GLY A 82 -4.21 1.36 7.26
N ALA A 83 -4.63 2.41 6.55
CA ALA A 83 -6.03 2.82 6.48
C ALA A 83 -6.91 1.77 5.79
N VAL A 84 -6.44 1.16 4.69
CA VAL A 84 -7.12 0.02 4.06
C VAL A 84 -7.24 -1.16 5.04
N GLY A 85 -6.18 -1.44 5.79
CA GLY A 85 -6.18 -2.48 6.82
C GLY A 85 -7.20 -2.23 7.93
N SER A 86 -7.40 -0.96 8.33
CA SER A 86 -8.43 -0.63 9.33
C SER A 86 -9.86 -0.83 8.82
N ILE A 87 -10.10 -0.67 7.50
CA ILE A 87 -11.42 -0.88 6.89
C ILE A 87 -11.71 -2.37 6.71
N LEU A 88 -10.73 -3.12 6.19
CA LEU A 88 -10.89 -4.52 5.78
C LEU A 88 -10.60 -5.52 6.90
N GLY A 89 -9.85 -5.12 7.94
CA GLY A 89 -9.35 -6.03 8.97
C GLY A 89 -8.06 -6.75 8.57
N VAL A 90 -7.42 -7.40 9.56
CA VAL A 90 -6.09 -8.00 9.41
C VAL A 90 -6.04 -9.14 8.39
N SER A 91 -7.09 -9.92 8.24
CA SER A 91 -7.14 -11.10 7.36
C SER A 91 -6.99 -10.76 5.87
N LEU A 92 -7.47 -9.60 5.43
CA LEU A 92 -7.39 -9.18 4.03
C LEU A 92 -6.12 -8.39 3.68
N VAL A 93 -5.41 -7.83 4.67
CA VAL A 93 -4.19 -7.03 4.42
C VAL A 93 -3.11 -7.76 3.65
N PRO A 94 -2.76 -9.05 3.95
CA PRO A 94 -1.74 -9.77 3.19
C PRO A 94 -2.11 -9.92 1.71
N ARG A 95 -3.39 -10.10 1.41
CA ARG A 95 -3.87 -10.24 0.03
C ARG A 95 -3.84 -8.92 -0.70
N VAL A 96 -4.32 -7.86 -0.06
CA VAL A 96 -4.20 -6.49 -0.60
C VAL A 96 -2.75 -6.21 -0.92
N PHE A 97 -1.84 -6.50 -0.01
CA PHE A 97 -0.40 -6.32 -0.23
C PHE A 97 0.11 -7.15 -1.41
N PHE A 98 -0.25 -8.43 -1.49
CA PHE A 98 0.15 -9.31 -2.59
C PHE A 98 -0.32 -8.81 -3.95
N TYR A 99 -1.61 -8.47 -4.09
CA TYR A 99 -2.13 -7.92 -5.35
C TYR A 99 -1.55 -6.55 -5.67
N SER A 100 -1.27 -5.72 -4.65
CA SER A 100 -0.61 -4.42 -4.83
C SER A 100 0.80 -4.57 -5.38
N VAL A 101 1.57 -5.54 -4.87
CA VAL A 101 2.93 -5.83 -5.36
C VAL A 101 2.88 -6.38 -6.80
N LEU A 102 1.94 -7.28 -7.11
CA LEU A 102 1.76 -7.80 -8.46
C LEU A 102 1.43 -6.68 -9.46
N LEU A 103 0.42 -5.89 -9.16
CA LEU A 103 0.00 -4.79 -10.04
C LEU A 103 1.06 -3.70 -10.13
N GLY A 104 1.69 -3.36 -9.01
CA GLY A 104 2.83 -2.46 -8.97
C GLY A 104 3.98 -2.94 -9.84
N GLY A 105 4.33 -4.22 -9.75
CA GLY A 105 5.36 -4.84 -10.60
C GLY A 105 5.01 -4.78 -12.11
N VAL A 106 3.77 -5.08 -12.47
CA VAL A 106 3.30 -4.97 -13.87
C VAL A 106 3.37 -3.53 -14.37
N CYS A 107 2.92 -2.56 -13.56
CA CYS A 107 3.02 -1.14 -13.90
C CYS A 107 4.47 -0.68 -14.02
N ALA A 108 5.36 -1.10 -13.11
CA ALA A 108 6.77 -0.78 -13.15
C ALA A 108 7.43 -1.33 -14.43
N LEU A 109 7.16 -2.58 -14.77
CA LEU A 109 7.65 -3.18 -16.02
C LEU A 109 7.13 -2.44 -17.26
N GLY A 110 5.85 -2.05 -17.25
CA GLY A 110 5.26 -1.24 -18.32
C GLY A 110 5.99 0.10 -18.50
N LEU A 111 6.27 0.82 -17.42
CA LEU A 111 6.99 2.09 -17.45
C LEU A 111 8.45 1.92 -17.93
N VAL A 112 9.13 0.87 -17.49
CA VAL A 112 10.49 0.56 -17.94
C VAL A 112 10.51 0.26 -19.46
N ILE A 113 9.51 -0.44 -19.97
CA ILE A 113 9.38 -0.75 -21.40
C ILE A 113 9.12 0.52 -22.22
N CYS A 114 8.20 1.38 -21.75
CA CYS A 114 7.80 2.60 -22.45
C CYS A 114 8.86 3.70 -22.46
N ARG A 115 9.69 3.81 -21.41
CA ARG A 115 10.65 4.92 -21.25
C ARG A 115 12.01 4.72 -21.92
N ASN A 116 12.26 3.62 -22.62
CA ASN A 116 13.54 3.30 -23.30
C ASN A 116 14.82 3.37 -22.41
N LYS A 117 14.66 3.48 -21.09
CA LYS A 117 15.75 3.55 -20.09
C LYS A 117 15.96 2.22 -19.37
N ARG A 118 15.80 1.12 -20.10
CA ARG A 118 15.78 -0.26 -19.57
C ARG A 118 17.05 -0.62 -18.79
N LEU A 119 18.20 -0.24 -19.33
CA LEU A 119 19.50 -0.58 -18.73
C LEU A 119 19.83 0.24 -17.50
N GLU A 120 19.48 1.53 -17.48
CA GLU A 120 19.78 2.43 -16.37
C GLU A 120 18.95 2.07 -15.11
N ALA A 121 17.66 1.73 -15.27
CA ALA A 121 16.80 1.35 -14.15
C ALA A 121 17.26 0.03 -13.52
N PHE A 122 17.60 -0.96 -14.35
CA PHE A 122 18.06 -2.27 -13.87
C PHE A 122 19.43 -2.21 -13.19
N THR A 123 20.38 -1.47 -13.78
CA THR A 123 21.72 -1.28 -13.20
C THR A 123 21.67 -0.51 -11.89
N GLN A 124 20.79 0.47 -11.76
CA GLN A 124 20.62 1.22 -10.52
C GLN A 124 20.02 0.36 -9.40
N LEU A 125 18.97 -0.40 -9.70
CA LEU A 125 18.35 -1.32 -8.75
C LEU A 125 19.35 -2.39 -8.29
N TRP A 126 20.16 -2.91 -9.19
CA TRP A 126 21.23 -3.85 -8.87
C TRP A 126 22.33 -3.22 -8.00
N LEU A 127 22.73 -1.99 -8.30
CA LEU A 127 23.71 -1.23 -7.52
C LEU A 127 23.20 -0.92 -6.12
N ASP A 128 21.95 -0.47 -5.99
CA ASP A 128 21.32 -0.15 -4.70
C ASP A 128 21.23 -1.41 -3.82
N LEU A 129 20.82 -2.54 -4.42
CA LEU A 129 20.77 -3.84 -3.73
C LEU A 129 22.18 -4.29 -3.29
N LYS A 130 23.18 -4.15 -4.17
CA LYS A 130 24.57 -4.51 -3.88
C LYS A 130 25.16 -3.63 -2.79
N LEU A 131 24.94 -2.32 -2.86
CA LEU A 131 25.40 -1.38 -1.85
C LEU A 131 24.75 -1.65 -0.48
N PHE A 132 23.47 -1.95 -0.46
CA PHE A 132 22.76 -2.34 0.77
C PHE A 132 23.38 -3.58 1.42
N PHE A 133 23.65 -4.64 0.63
CA PHE A 133 24.29 -5.86 1.15
C PHE A 133 25.75 -5.66 1.55
N MET A 134 26.51 -4.82 0.82
CA MET A 134 27.93 -4.57 1.14
C MET A 134 28.12 -3.63 2.32
N SER A 135 27.22 -2.66 2.53
CA SER A 135 27.36 -1.65 3.59
C SER A 135 26.85 -2.13 4.96
N ARG A 136 26.36 -3.37 5.08
CA ARG A 136 25.71 -3.90 6.30
C ARG A 136 24.65 -2.96 6.88
N GLY A 137 23.96 -2.20 6.03
CA GLY A 137 22.93 -1.24 6.47
C GLY A 137 23.49 0.11 6.99
N ALA A 138 24.79 0.36 6.92
CA ALA A 138 25.39 1.59 7.43
C ALA A 138 25.29 2.79 6.47
N VAL A 139 25.08 2.54 5.18
CA VAL A 139 24.85 3.58 4.17
C VAL A 139 23.41 3.50 3.74
N LEU A 140 22.55 4.33 4.36
CA LEU A 140 21.25 4.64 3.78
C LEU A 140 21.50 5.31 2.42
N PRO A 141 20.90 4.84 1.32
CA PRO A 141 21.08 5.47 0.02
C PRO A 141 20.50 6.88 0.08
N GLN A 142 21.32 7.89 0.43
CA GLN A 142 20.90 9.29 0.43
C GLN A 142 20.49 9.77 -0.97
N ALA A 143 20.90 9.06 -2.01
CA ALA A 143 20.53 9.34 -3.40
C ALA A 143 19.05 9.04 -3.71
N VAL A 144 18.33 8.28 -2.86
CA VAL A 144 16.91 7.96 -3.06
C VAL A 144 16.01 9.06 -2.53
N SER A 145 16.49 9.89 -1.58
CA SER A 145 15.68 10.94 -0.94
C SER A 145 15.29 12.10 -1.88
N GLU A 146 16.02 12.34 -2.96
CA GLU A 146 15.68 13.39 -3.93
C GLU A 146 14.96 12.87 -5.18
N ARG A 147 14.94 11.58 -5.42
CA ARG A 147 14.10 10.99 -6.44
C ARG A 147 12.73 10.67 -5.84
N HIS A 148 11.84 11.63 -5.93
CA HIS A 148 10.42 11.30 -5.95
C HIS A 148 10.26 10.20 -7.00
N SER A 149 10.12 8.97 -6.54
CA SER A 149 9.75 7.86 -7.41
C SER A 149 8.43 8.28 -8.06
N ASN A 150 8.47 8.67 -9.33
CA ASN A 150 7.26 8.98 -10.12
C ASN A 150 6.45 7.70 -10.37
N PHE A 151 6.62 6.69 -9.52
CA PHE A 151 5.85 5.47 -9.56
C PHE A 151 4.63 5.63 -8.64
N PRO A 152 3.42 5.67 -9.17
CA PRO A 152 2.21 5.85 -8.37
C PRO A 152 1.89 4.55 -7.61
N LEU A 153 2.57 4.34 -6.48
CA LEU A 153 2.42 3.15 -5.65
C LEU A 153 1.06 3.13 -4.96
N GLY A 154 0.51 4.30 -4.63
CA GLY A 154 -0.85 4.45 -4.13
C GLY A 154 -1.90 3.93 -5.10
N VAL A 155 -1.67 4.08 -6.41
CA VAL A 155 -2.52 3.47 -7.46
C VAL A 155 -2.45 1.95 -7.38
N ALA A 156 -1.25 1.38 -7.23
CA ALA A 156 -1.10 -0.07 -7.13
C ALA A 156 -1.78 -0.63 -5.88
N ILE A 157 -1.66 0.06 -4.73
CA ILE A 157 -2.35 -0.30 -3.48
C ILE A 157 -3.87 -0.19 -3.65
N GLY A 158 -4.34 0.88 -4.28
CA GLY A 158 -5.76 1.08 -4.54
C GLY A 158 -6.35 -0.01 -5.43
N LEU A 159 -5.74 -0.27 -6.58
CA LEU A 159 -6.19 -1.34 -7.48
C LEU A 159 -6.06 -2.72 -6.83
N GLY A 160 -4.95 -2.98 -6.11
CA GLY A 160 -4.75 -4.22 -5.36
C GLY A 160 -5.84 -4.45 -4.31
N THR A 161 -6.29 -3.39 -3.65
CA THR A 161 -7.41 -3.42 -2.70
C THR A 161 -8.71 -3.83 -3.39
N LEU A 162 -9.04 -3.22 -4.53
CA LEU A 162 -10.26 -3.55 -5.28
C LEU A 162 -10.24 -4.99 -5.79
N VAL A 163 -9.11 -5.44 -6.31
CA VAL A 163 -8.94 -6.84 -6.77
C VAL A 163 -9.06 -7.82 -5.61
N ALA A 164 -8.41 -7.55 -4.47
CA ALA A 164 -8.47 -8.42 -3.30
C ALA A 164 -9.91 -8.60 -2.81
N VAL A 165 -10.68 -7.52 -2.73
CA VAL A 165 -12.08 -7.56 -2.29
C VAL A 165 -12.99 -8.22 -3.33
N TYR A 166 -12.70 -8.06 -4.62
CA TYR A 166 -13.49 -8.70 -5.69
C TYR A 166 -13.27 -10.21 -5.75
N VAL A 167 -12.03 -10.66 -5.59
CA VAL A 167 -11.66 -12.10 -5.68
C VAL A 167 -12.10 -12.84 -4.43
N ASP A 168 -12.06 -12.21 -3.26
CA ASP A 168 -12.38 -12.85 -2.00
C ASP A 168 -13.09 -11.87 -1.05
N PRO A 169 -14.41 -11.63 -1.26
CA PRO A 169 -15.15 -10.63 -0.49
C PRO A 169 -15.30 -11.00 0.99
N ASP A 170 -15.21 -12.27 1.34
CA ASP A 170 -15.47 -12.79 2.68
C ASP A 170 -14.18 -13.15 3.44
N GLY A 171 -13.05 -13.16 2.76
CA GLY A 171 -11.76 -13.44 3.38
C GLY A 171 -11.51 -14.91 3.70
N GLU A 172 -12.30 -15.83 3.12
CA GLU A 172 -12.27 -17.27 3.44
C GLU A 172 -11.08 -18.02 2.83
N TRP A 173 -10.39 -17.46 1.85
CA TRP A 173 -9.35 -18.17 1.08
C TRP A 173 -8.10 -18.54 1.89
N ALA A 174 -7.91 -17.98 3.08
CA ALA A 174 -6.72 -18.22 3.89
C ALA A 174 -6.91 -19.30 4.97
N GLY A 175 -8.11 -19.80 5.19
CA GLY A 175 -8.33 -20.88 6.18
C GLY A 175 -7.92 -20.55 7.62
N PHE A 176 -7.84 -19.26 7.98
CA PHE A 176 -7.46 -18.77 9.33
C PHE A 176 -8.63 -18.02 9.94
#